data_5712d62c1eecb7985ff95de81c6da67e
#
_entry.id   5712d62c1eecb7985ff95de81c6da67e
#
_cell.length_a   1.000
_cell.length_b   1.000
_cell.length_c   1.000
_cell.angle_alpha   90.00
_cell.angle_beta   90.00
_cell.angle_gamma   90.00
#
_symmetry.space_group_name_H-M   'P 1'
#
loop_
_entity.id
_entity.type
_entity.pdbx_description
1 polymer ?
#
loop_
_entity_poly.entity_id
_entity_poly.type
_entity_poly.pdbx_seq_one_letter_code
_entity_poly.pdbx_strand_id
1 'polypeptide(L)'
;MKKSAFKGGFLMQKSWKFLMSLFMVMLLSMSVTFAQSSYYEVQEKTLNSEFVEGKYPVVNADNILVKSRINRQITKIINDFNQNVQQENDIGRDLTGFIGYEIKANSDKIFSVIINCSTMYKGAAHPNTYAYGLSFDEQGNLIQFSQVINIDKQSGKNIYTIDNLNKEIKAQVGQHLFDFHKDVTAFPQEFYLDENMDLHVLFQRYEITPMRSGSTSSRIERKSTAAEKSSVLMSGEAT
;
A
#
# COMPACT_ATOMS: atom_id res chain seq x y z
N MET A 1 -49.63 22.35 -66.39
CA MET A 1 -49.59 21.98 -64.94
C MET A 1 -48.31 21.24 -64.70
N LYS A 2 -47.30 21.89 -64.02
CA LYS A 2 -46.02 21.28 -63.66
C LYS A 2 -46.07 20.90 -62.19
N LYS A 3 -45.90 19.61 -61.87
CA LYS A 3 -45.81 19.08 -60.48
C LYS A 3 -44.38 19.30 -59.97
N SER A 4 -44.23 20.12 -58.93
CA SER A 4 -43.00 20.29 -58.19
C SER A 4 -42.83 19.08 -57.26
N ALA A 5 -41.75 18.30 -57.44
CA ALA A 5 -41.36 17.20 -56.57
C ALA A 5 -40.51 17.73 -55.41
N PHE A 6 -40.99 17.49 -54.20
CA PHE A 6 -40.40 17.88 -52.94
C PHE A 6 -39.15 17.04 -52.64
N LYS A 7 -37.94 17.67 -52.73
CA LYS A 7 -36.64 17.04 -52.41
C LYS A 7 -36.33 17.20 -50.92
N GLY A 8 -37.10 16.58 -50.02
CA GLY A 8 -36.88 16.72 -48.55
C GLY A 8 -36.21 15.54 -47.86
N GLY A 9 -35.97 14.40 -48.56
CA GLY A 9 -35.55 13.17 -47.90
C GLY A 9 -34.04 13.00 -47.62
N PHE A 10 -33.19 13.77 -48.30
CA PHE A 10 -31.73 13.49 -48.28
C PHE A 10 -30.95 14.18 -47.12
N LEU A 11 -31.47 15.25 -46.59
CA LEU A 11 -30.85 16.01 -45.47
C LEU A 11 -31.11 15.37 -44.11
N MET A 12 -32.26 14.72 -43.93
CA MET A 12 -32.68 14.08 -42.67
C MET A 12 -31.85 12.82 -42.35
N GLN A 13 -31.43 12.07 -43.39
CA GLN A 13 -30.69 10.82 -43.23
C GLN A 13 -29.22 11.04 -42.86
N LYS A 14 -28.62 12.18 -43.25
CA LYS A 14 -27.27 12.55 -42.87
C LYS A 14 -27.18 13.03 -41.39
N SER A 15 -28.17 13.78 -40.93
CA SER A 15 -28.21 14.27 -39.54
C SER A 15 -28.45 13.16 -38.54
N TRP A 16 -29.24 12.14 -38.88
CA TRP A 16 -29.46 10.95 -38.03
C TRP A 16 -28.19 10.13 -37.83
N LYS A 17 -27.39 9.92 -38.87
CA LYS A 17 -26.11 9.21 -38.78
C LYS A 17 -25.07 9.98 -37.95
N PHE A 18 -25.10 11.30 -38.01
CA PHE A 18 -24.24 12.17 -37.22
C PHE A 18 -24.63 12.16 -35.74
N LEU A 19 -25.92 12.18 -35.45
CA LEU A 19 -26.46 12.06 -34.08
C LEU A 19 -26.14 10.69 -33.44
N MET A 20 -26.29 9.60 -34.20
CA MET A 20 -25.94 8.25 -33.76
C MET A 20 -24.44 8.08 -33.52
N SER A 21 -23.59 8.68 -34.40
CA SER A 21 -22.15 8.67 -34.21
C SER A 21 -21.71 9.48 -32.98
N LEU A 22 -22.34 10.65 -32.74
CA LEU A 22 -22.04 11.45 -31.54
C LEU A 22 -22.50 10.76 -30.26
N PHE A 23 -23.64 10.05 -30.29
CA PHE A 23 -24.12 9.27 -29.16
C PHE A 23 -23.24 8.06 -28.86
N MET A 24 -22.69 7.40 -29.87
CA MET A 24 -21.76 6.29 -29.75
C MET A 24 -20.37 6.73 -29.20
N VAL A 25 -19.90 7.90 -29.60
CA VAL A 25 -18.67 8.51 -29.05
C VAL A 25 -18.89 8.92 -27.59
N MET A 26 -20.08 9.41 -27.22
CA MET A 26 -20.41 9.77 -25.84
C MET A 26 -20.53 8.55 -24.93
N LEU A 27 -20.98 7.40 -25.44
CA LEU A 27 -21.01 6.12 -24.72
C LEU A 27 -19.61 5.51 -24.52
N LEU A 28 -18.69 5.74 -25.45
CA LEU A 28 -17.29 5.29 -25.34
C LEU A 28 -16.44 6.15 -24.40
N SER A 29 -16.88 7.37 -24.08
CA SER A 29 -16.20 8.25 -23.12
C SER A 29 -16.65 8.07 -21.67
N MET A 30 -17.66 7.23 -21.40
CA MET A 30 -17.91 6.75 -20.03
C MET A 30 -16.87 5.69 -19.69
N SER A 31 -15.65 6.12 -19.41
CA SER A 31 -14.70 5.36 -18.62
C SER A 31 -15.36 5.13 -17.27
N VAL A 32 -15.98 3.97 -17.08
CA VAL A 32 -16.36 3.52 -15.74
C VAL A 32 -15.08 3.30 -15.02
N THR A 33 -14.57 4.33 -14.36
CA THR A 33 -13.62 4.17 -13.27
C THR A 33 -14.37 3.36 -12.23
N PHE A 34 -14.15 2.04 -12.21
CA PHE A 34 -14.42 1.26 -11.02
C PHE A 34 -13.52 1.86 -9.95
N ALA A 35 -14.07 2.76 -9.16
CA ALA A 35 -13.47 3.08 -7.88
C ALA A 35 -13.44 1.73 -7.14
N GLN A 36 -12.25 1.16 -6.97
CA GLN A 36 -12.06 0.00 -6.13
C GLN A 36 -12.58 0.42 -4.77
N SER A 37 -13.76 -0.11 -4.39
CA SER A 37 -14.36 0.24 -3.11
C SER A 37 -13.42 -0.28 -2.05
N SER A 38 -12.76 0.62 -1.34
CA SER A 38 -11.93 0.26 -0.19
C SER A 38 -12.82 -0.43 0.83
N TYR A 39 -12.38 -1.58 1.36
CA TYR A 39 -13.16 -2.38 2.30
C TYR A 39 -13.47 -1.60 3.59
N TYR A 40 -12.48 -0.89 4.12
CA TYR A 40 -12.67 0.03 5.23
C TYR A 40 -12.71 1.48 4.72
N GLU A 41 -13.58 2.30 5.28
CA GLU A 41 -13.49 3.75 5.17
C GLU A 41 -12.30 4.22 6.00
N VAL A 42 -11.36 4.92 5.37
CA VAL A 42 -10.19 5.47 6.05
C VAL A 42 -10.29 6.99 6.07
N GLN A 43 -10.39 7.55 7.27
CA GLN A 43 -10.42 8.99 7.49
C GLN A 43 -9.01 9.46 7.86
N GLU A 44 -8.62 10.61 7.30
CA GLU A 44 -7.36 11.26 7.64
C GLU A 44 -7.53 12.11 8.90
N LYS A 45 -6.66 11.93 9.89
CA LYS A 45 -6.60 12.76 11.08
C LYS A 45 -5.28 13.50 11.13
N THR A 46 -5.34 14.80 11.44
CA THR A 46 -4.16 15.66 11.61
C THR A 46 -3.69 15.61 13.06
N LEU A 47 -2.39 15.41 13.28
CA LEU A 47 -1.69 15.72 14.51
C LEU A 47 -1.01 17.08 14.33
N ASN A 48 -1.19 17.94 15.31
CA ASN A 48 -0.51 19.22 15.40
C ASN A 48 -0.22 19.48 16.89
N SER A 49 0.95 19.02 17.34
CA SER A 49 1.46 19.26 18.68
C SER A 49 2.56 20.33 18.65
N GLU A 50 3.20 20.60 19.77
CA GLU A 50 4.24 21.64 19.86
C GLU A 50 5.44 21.33 18.94
N PHE A 51 5.85 20.05 18.84
CA PHE A 51 7.05 19.64 18.09
C PHE A 51 6.76 18.64 16.98
N VAL A 52 5.53 18.10 16.87
CA VAL A 52 5.19 17.10 15.87
C VAL A 52 3.94 17.51 15.10
N GLU A 53 4.05 17.47 13.79
CA GLU A 53 2.94 17.68 12.88
C GLU A 53 2.80 16.51 11.88
N GLY A 54 1.66 16.40 11.25
CA GLY A 54 1.43 15.43 10.19
C GLY A 54 0.05 14.82 10.19
N LYS A 55 -0.09 13.75 9.42
CA LYS A 55 -1.37 13.10 9.17
C LYS A 55 -1.25 11.60 9.36
N TYR A 56 -2.30 10.98 9.89
CA TYR A 56 -2.38 9.55 10.11
C TYR A 56 -3.79 9.02 9.86
N PRO A 57 -3.93 7.72 9.48
CA PRO A 57 -5.23 7.17 9.17
C PRO A 57 -6.01 6.77 10.43
N VAL A 58 -7.32 6.94 10.36
CA VAL A 58 -8.29 6.38 11.30
C VAL A 58 -9.24 5.50 10.52
N VAL A 59 -9.22 4.22 10.80
CA VAL A 59 -10.07 3.22 10.14
C VAL A 59 -11.48 3.26 10.74
N ASN A 60 -12.48 3.34 9.89
CA ASN A 60 -13.87 3.15 10.23
C ASN A 60 -14.35 1.80 9.71
N ALA A 61 -14.77 0.92 10.61
CA ALA A 61 -15.28 -0.41 10.32
C ALA A 61 -16.60 -0.61 11.06
N ASP A 62 -17.51 -1.38 10.46
CA ASP A 62 -18.82 -1.72 11.08
C ASP A 62 -18.63 -2.48 12.40
N ASN A 63 -17.63 -3.37 12.44
CA ASN A 63 -17.27 -4.07 13.65
C ASN A 63 -16.43 -3.20 14.57
N ILE A 64 -17.00 -2.78 15.71
CA ILE A 64 -16.35 -1.90 16.69
C ILE A 64 -15.05 -2.49 17.27
N LEU A 65 -14.93 -3.82 17.40
CA LEU A 65 -13.72 -4.46 17.89
C LEU A 65 -12.59 -4.40 16.87
N VAL A 66 -12.89 -4.65 15.59
CA VAL A 66 -11.93 -4.50 14.48
C VAL A 66 -11.44 -3.08 14.42
N LYS A 67 -12.35 -2.09 14.34
CA LYS A 67 -12.05 -0.66 14.39
C LYS A 67 -11.12 -0.30 15.55
N SER A 68 -11.47 -0.76 16.76
CA SER A 68 -10.71 -0.45 17.98
C SER A 68 -9.31 -1.06 17.95
N ARG A 69 -9.16 -2.31 17.49
CA ARG A 69 -7.86 -3.00 17.43
C ARG A 69 -6.90 -2.32 16.46
N ILE A 70 -7.35 -2.04 15.24
CA ILE A 70 -6.55 -1.37 14.21
C ILE A 70 -6.12 0.02 14.70
N ASN A 71 -7.09 0.86 15.08
CA ASN A 71 -6.80 2.25 15.47
C ASN A 71 -5.92 2.34 16.73
N ARG A 72 -6.04 1.38 17.66
CA ARG A 72 -5.17 1.33 18.85
C ARG A 72 -3.71 1.15 18.48
N GLN A 73 -3.38 0.28 17.52
CA GLN A 73 -1.99 0.06 17.09
C GLN A 73 -1.44 1.30 16.37
N ILE A 74 -2.22 1.88 15.46
CA ILE A 74 -1.85 3.11 14.77
C ILE A 74 -1.61 4.23 15.79
N THR A 75 -2.59 4.49 16.66
CA THR A 75 -2.50 5.56 17.66
C THR A 75 -1.35 5.36 18.64
N LYS A 76 -1.02 4.10 18.97
CA LYS A 76 0.14 3.78 19.81
C LYS A 76 1.42 4.31 19.19
N ILE A 77 1.69 4.01 17.91
CA ILE A 77 2.90 4.50 17.20
C ILE A 77 2.93 6.03 17.20
N ILE A 78 1.80 6.68 16.89
CA ILE A 78 1.70 8.15 16.84
C ILE A 78 2.01 8.77 18.21
N ASN A 79 1.42 8.22 19.28
CA ASN A 79 1.63 8.73 20.64
C ASN A 79 3.07 8.49 21.12
N ASP A 80 3.61 7.29 20.90
CA ASP A 80 4.98 6.95 21.28
C ASP A 80 5.98 7.88 20.56
N PHE A 81 5.77 8.13 19.26
CA PHE A 81 6.61 9.04 18.48
C PHE A 81 6.51 10.48 19.00
N ASN A 82 5.29 10.99 19.22
CA ASN A 82 5.10 12.35 19.75
C ASN A 82 5.76 12.52 21.13
N GLN A 83 5.60 11.53 22.00
CA GLN A 83 6.22 11.54 23.32
C GLN A 83 7.75 11.52 23.25
N ASN A 84 8.33 10.70 22.36
CA ASN A 84 9.77 10.62 22.17
C ASN A 84 10.34 11.96 21.69
N VAL A 85 9.69 12.63 20.72
CA VAL A 85 10.12 13.94 20.23
C VAL A 85 10.04 14.98 21.34
N GLN A 86 8.97 14.97 22.17
CA GLN A 86 8.83 15.86 23.32
C GLN A 86 9.97 15.64 24.31
N GLN A 87 10.26 14.41 24.71
CA GLN A 87 11.33 14.08 25.65
C GLN A 87 12.72 14.54 25.16
N GLU A 88 12.99 14.39 23.86
CA GLU A 88 14.23 14.87 23.25
C GLU A 88 14.34 16.41 23.34
N ASN A 89 13.24 17.13 23.13
CA ASN A 89 13.22 18.60 23.26
C ASN A 89 13.33 19.06 24.73
N ASP A 90 12.75 18.32 25.68
CA ASP A 90 12.83 18.64 27.12
C ASP A 90 14.29 18.62 27.62
N ILE A 91 15.16 17.84 26.95
CA ILE A 91 16.61 17.81 27.24
C ILE A 91 17.43 18.71 26.31
N GLY A 92 16.78 19.63 25.57
CA GLY A 92 17.42 20.66 24.78
C GLY A 92 17.92 20.24 23.40
N ARG A 93 17.36 19.19 22.80
CA ARG A 93 17.80 18.68 21.48
C ARG A 93 17.06 19.29 20.30
N ASP A 94 16.41 20.40 20.35
CA ASP A 94 15.80 21.16 19.25
C ASP A 94 15.39 20.31 18.02
N LEU A 95 14.39 19.43 18.22
CA LEU A 95 13.97 18.37 17.31
C LEU A 95 12.53 18.64 16.83
N THR A 96 12.29 18.54 15.52
CA THR A 96 10.94 18.58 14.93
C THR A 96 10.56 17.20 14.41
N GLY A 97 9.32 16.76 14.62
CA GLY A 97 8.76 15.52 14.16
C GLY A 97 7.73 15.69 13.04
N PHE A 98 7.69 14.76 12.10
CA PHE A 98 6.72 14.72 11.00
C PHE A 98 6.13 13.32 10.89
N ILE A 99 4.81 13.22 10.68
CA ILE A 99 4.11 11.97 10.48
C ILE A 99 3.44 11.95 9.11
N GLY A 100 3.60 10.83 8.41
CA GLY A 100 2.89 10.51 7.19
C GLY A 100 2.47 9.06 7.17
N TYR A 101 1.63 8.67 6.22
CA TYR A 101 1.20 7.29 6.08
C TYR A 101 0.93 6.91 4.62
N GLU A 102 0.93 5.61 4.35
CA GLU A 102 0.54 5.03 3.07
C GLU A 102 -0.29 3.77 3.31
N ILE A 103 -1.49 3.69 2.72
CA ILE A 103 -2.28 2.46 2.72
C ILE A 103 -1.71 1.52 1.66
N LYS A 104 -1.38 0.30 2.05
CA LYS A 104 -0.77 -0.72 1.17
C LYS A 104 -1.76 -1.83 0.78
N ALA A 105 -2.74 -2.09 1.62
CA ALA A 105 -3.87 -2.97 1.32
C ALA A 105 -5.11 -2.52 2.09
N ASN A 106 -6.27 -2.64 1.47
CA ASN A 106 -7.56 -2.35 2.09
C ASN A 106 -8.64 -3.25 1.46
N SER A 107 -8.63 -4.52 1.83
CA SER A 107 -9.53 -5.57 1.33
C SER A 107 -10.27 -6.26 2.47
N ASP A 108 -11.15 -7.18 2.13
CA ASP A 108 -11.87 -8.04 3.09
C ASP A 108 -10.95 -8.99 3.86
N LYS A 109 -9.75 -9.27 3.31
CA LYS A 109 -8.78 -10.20 3.90
C LYS A 109 -7.73 -9.52 4.75
N ILE A 110 -7.36 -8.29 4.38
CA ILE A 110 -6.21 -7.62 4.96
C ILE A 110 -6.36 -6.10 4.90
N PHE A 111 -5.96 -5.45 5.99
CA PHE A 111 -5.68 -4.03 6.01
C PHE A 111 -4.21 -3.81 6.33
N SER A 112 -3.49 -3.11 5.46
CA SER A 112 -2.07 -2.83 5.65
C SER A 112 -1.77 -1.34 5.46
N VAL A 113 -0.94 -0.82 6.34
CA VAL A 113 -0.53 0.59 6.34
C VAL A 113 0.93 0.73 6.75
N ILE A 114 1.63 1.65 6.11
CA ILE A 114 2.94 2.13 6.57
C ILE A 114 2.73 3.47 7.26
N ILE A 115 3.29 3.62 8.47
CA ILE A 115 3.37 4.89 9.17
C ILE A 115 4.81 5.36 9.11
N ASN A 116 5.04 6.53 8.50
CA ASN A 116 6.34 7.15 8.38
C ASN A 116 6.51 8.20 9.49
N CYS A 117 7.46 7.99 10.39
CA CYS A 117 7.83 8.91 11.45
C CYS A 117 9.20 9.51 11.14
N SER A 118 9.25 10.80 10.89
CA SER A 118 10.48 11.51 10.52
C SER A 118 10.84 12.52 11.60
N THR A 119 12.13 12.58 11.95
CA THR A 119 12.66 13.59 12.87
C THR A 119 13.71 14.43 12.17
N MET A 120 13.78 15.72 12.50
CA MET A 120 14.76 16.65 11.97
C MET A 120 15.31 17.52 13.09
N TYR A 121 16.62 17.42 13.35
CA TYR A 121 17.32 18.34 14.23
C TYR A 121 17.52 19.67 13.54
N LYS A 122 17.48 20.74 14.30
CA LYS A 122 17.79 22.08 13.80
C LYS A 122 19.19 22.12 13.19
N GLY A 123 19.26 22.55 11.94
CA GLY A 123 20.53 22.60 11.17
C GLY A 123 20.93 21.27 10.52
N ALA A 124 20.16 20.18 10.67
CA ALA A 124 20.42 18.94 9.94
C ALA A 124 20.13 19.11 8.44
N ALA A 125 20.93 18.44 7.60
CA ALA A 125 20.78 18.50 6.14
C ALA A 125 19.55 17.76 5.62
N HIS A 126 19.01 16.78 6.37
CA HIS A 126 17.86 15.96 6.00
C HIS A 126 17.23 15.30 7.23
N PRO A 127 15.93 14.98 7.17
CA PRO A 127 15.27 14.24 8.24
C PRO A 127 15.78 12.79 8.34
N ASN A 128 15.65 12.21 9.51
CA ASN A 128 15.75 10.78 9.75
C ASN A 128 14.34 10.19 9.80
N THR A 129 14.03 9.23 8.92
CA THR A 129 12.71 8.62 8.81
C THR A 129 12.76 7.16 9.20
N TYR A 130 11.83 6.74 10.05
CA TYR A 130 11.56 5.35 10.36
C TYR A 130 10.16 4.98 9.83
N ALA A 131 10.07 3.86 9.10
CA ALA A 131 8.83 3.35 8.54
C ALA A 131 8.35 2.14 9.36
N TYR A 132 7.17 2.25 9.96
CA TYR A 132 6.48 1.16 10.66
C TYR A 132 5.49 0.49 9.72
N GLY A 133 5.66 -0.81 9.49
CA GLY A 133 4.72 -1.61 8.71
C GLY A 133 3.70 -2.30 9.62
N LEU A 134 2.41 -2.08 9.36
CA LEU A 134 1.33 -2.72 10.10
C LEU A 134 0.44 -3.47 9.10
N SER A 135 0.15 -4.73 9.39
CA SER A 135 -0.82 -5.55 8.64
C SER A 135 -1.78 -6.21 9.61
N PHE A 136 -3.08 -6.14 9.31
CA PHE A 136 -4.15 -6.63 10.17
C PHE A 136 -5.00 -7.64 9.40
N ASP A 137 -5.36 -8.73 10.06
CA ASP A 137 -6.30 -9.72 9.54
C ASP A 137 -7.74 -9.18 9.50
N GLU A 138 -8.67 -9.96 8.98
CA GLU A 138 -10.11 -9.62 8.90
C GLU A 138 -10.77 -9.36 10.27
N GLN A 139 -10.18 -9.84 11.36
CA GLN A 139 -10.61 -9.58 12.73
C GLN A 139 -9.91 -8.37 13.36
N GLY A 140 -9.04 -7.67 12.61
CA GLY A 140 -8.28 -6.51 13.09
C GLY A 140 -7.13 -6.86 14.02
N ASN A 141 -6.69 -8.13 14.07
CA ASN A 141 -5.52 -8.51 14.85
C ASN A 141 -4.25 -8.16 14.05
N LEU A 142 -3.26 -7.58 14.75
CA LEU A 142 -1.96 -7.30 14.15
C LEU A 142 -1.25 -8.62 13.79
N ILE A 143 -0.91 -8.78 12.53
CA ILE A 143 -0.16 -9.93 12.03
C ILE A 143 1.31 -9.76 12.44
N GLN A 144 1.85 -10.78 13.09
CA GLN A 144 3.24 -10.80 13.50
C GLN A 144 4.13 -11.41 12.40
N PHE A 145 5.36 -10.94 12.26
CA PHE A 145 6.30 -11.45 11.26
C PHE A 145 6.48 -12.98 11.35
N SER A 146 6.52 -13.54 12.56
CA SER A 146 6.62 -14.98 12.80
C SER A 146 5.42 -15.80 12.26
N GLN A 147 4.27 -15.16 12.06
CA GLN A 147 3.08 -15.79 11.47
C GLN A 147 3.16 -15.82 9.95
N VAL A 148 3.92 -14.89 9.35
CA VAL A 148 4.10 -14.76 7.90
C VAL A 148 5.24 -15.64 7.40
N ILE A 149 6.35 -15.73 8.15
CA ILE A 149 7.44 -16.65 7.85
C ILE A 149 6.99 -18.07 8.19
N ASN A 150 6.05 -18.60 7.45
CA ASN A 150 5.55 -19.93 7.75
C ASN A 150 6.43 -21.01 7.12
N ILE A 151 6.67 -22.04 7.91
CA ILE A 151 6.98 -23.36 7.43
C ILE A 151 5.78 -23.83 6.63
N ASP A 152 5.95 -24.16 5.36
CA ASP A 152 4.94 -24.87 4.60
C ASP A 152 4.57 -26.14 5.41
N LYS A 153 3.34 -26.16 5.93
CA LYS A 153 2.85 -27.22 6.81
C LYS A 153 2.87 -28.60 6.15
N GLN A 154 2.87 -28.65 4.81
CA GLN A 154 2.92 -29.91 4.05
C GLN A 154 4.35 -30.38 3.77
N SER A 155 5.28 -29.48 3.47
CA SER A 155 6.66 -29.81 3.12
C SER A 155 7.66 -29.58 4.24
N GLY A 156 7.29 -28.88 5.33
CA GLY A 156 8.16 -28.49 6.43
C GLY A 156 9.25 -27.48 6.02
N LYS A 157 9.15 -26.88 4.83
CA LYS A 157 10.13 -25.92 4.31
C LYS A 157 9.66 -24.49 4.55
N ASN A 158 10.58 -23.64 4.97
CA ASN A 158 10.32 -22.20 5.00
C ASN A 158 10.12 -21.67 3.58
N ILE A 159 9.00 -20.99 3.34
CA ILE A 159 8.68 -20.36 2.06
C ILE A 159 9.58 -19.14 1.86
N TYR A 160 9.82 -18.39 2.91
CA TYR A 160 10.68 -17.19 2.89
C TYR A 160 12.03 -17.51 3.55
N THR A 161 13.11 -17.29 2.83
CA THR A 161 14.48 -17.47 3.31
C THR A 161 15.31 -16.23 3.08
N ILE A 162 16.38 -16.06 3.85
CA ILE A 162 17.34 -14.96 3.66
C ILE A 162 17.96 -15.01 2.25
N ASP A 163 18.24 -16.22 1.73
CA ASP A 163 18.78 -16.38 0.38
C ASP A 163 17.79 -15.91 -0.69
N ASN A 164 16.48 -16.18 -0.51
CA ASN A 164 15.45 -15.69 -1.43
C ASN A 164 15.33 -14.18 -1.32
N LEU A 165 15.36 -13.61 -0.10
CA LEU A 165 15.34 -12.17 0.09
C LEU A 165 16.53 -11.49 -0.61
N ASN A 166 17.75 -12.00 -0.44
CA ASN A 166 18.94 -11.48 -1.11
C ASN A 166 18.85 -11.59 -2.65
N LYS A 167 18.24 -12.65 -3.19
CA LYS A 167 17.95 -12.74 -4.64
C LYS A 167 17.01 -11.66 -5.10
N GLU A 168 15.92 -11.41 -4.37
CA GLU A 168 14.95 -10.36 -4.71
C GLU A 168 15.57 -8.96 -4.62
N ILE A 169 16.37 -8.70 -3.58
CA ILE A 169 17.12 -7.44 -3.48
C ILE A 169 18.03 -7.25 -4.71
N LYS A 170 18.80 -8.28 -5.10
CA LYS A 170 19.68 -8.25 -6.27
C LYS A 170 18.92 -8.04 -7.57
N ALA A 171 17.76 -8.67 -7.73
CA ALA A 171 16.92 -8.51 -8.92
C ALA A 171 16.34 -7.08 -9.07
N GLN A 172 16.14 -6.37 -7.96
CA GLN A 172 15.62 -5.01 -7.93
C GLN A 172 16.70 -3.93 -8.04
N VAL A 173 17.98 -4.31 -7.85
CA VAL A 173 19.13 -3.42 -8.09
C VAL A 173 19.20 -3.02 -9.56
N GLY A 174 19.32 -1.73 -9.83
CA GLY A 174 19.30 -1.20 -11.20
C GLY A 174 17.92 -0.95 -11.81
N GLN A 175 16.84 -1.48 -11.21
CA GLN A 175 15.46 -1.18 -11.63
C GLN A 175 14.81 -0.08 -10.77
N HIS A 176 14.88 -0.23 -9.44
CA HIS A 176 14.25 0.66 -8.47
C HIS A 176 15.17 0.96 -7.29
N LEU A 177 16.11 0.08 -7.01
CA LEU A 177 17.13 0.22 -5.99
C LEU A 177 18.46 0.49 -6.69
N PHE A 178 19.37 1.06 -6.03
CA PHE A 178 20.64 1.64 -6.40
C PHE A 178 21.65 0.62 -6.96
N ASP A 179 22.72 1.15 -7.53
CA ASP A 179 23.85 0.37 -8.07
C ASP A 179 24.64 -0.42 -6.99
N PHE A 180 24.35 -0.16 -5.72
CA PHE A 180 25.01 -0.83 -4.58
C PHE A 180 24.00 -1.24 -3.52
N HIS A 181 24.09 -2.50 -3.10
CA HIS A 181 23.37 -3.05 -1.95
C HIS A 181 24.30 -3.93 -1.12
N LYS A 182 23.94 -4.10 0.14
CA LYS A 182 24.59 -5.04 1.05
C LYS A 182 23.67 -6.25 1.24
N ASP A 183 24.22 -7.46 1.14
CA ASP A 183 23.46 -8.68 1.46
C ASP A 183 23.04 -8.65 2.92
N VAL A 184 21.80 -9.03 3.19
CA VAL A 184 21.25 -9.11 4.54
C VAL A 184 21.50 -10.50 5.13
N THR A 185 21.70 -10.53 6.45
CA THR A 185 21.92 -11.75 7.22
C THR A 185 20.72 -12.13 8.10
N ALA A 186 19.77 -11.21 8.24
CA ALA A 186 18.52 -11.38 8.96
C ALA A 186 17.38 -10.66 8.24
N PHE A 187 16.14 -11.09 8.49
CA PHE A 187 14.98 -10.33 8.02
C PHE A 187 14.87 -9.00 8.75
N PRO A 188 14.46 -7.91 8.06
CA PRO A 188 14.06 -6.68 8.72
C PRO A 188 12.93 -6.91 9.72
N GLN A 189 12.83 -6.06 10.72
CA GLN A 189 11.75 -6.16 11.71
C GLN A 189 10.41 -5.66 11.15
N GLU A 190 10.47 -4.69 10.25
CA GLU A 190 9.30 -4.04 9.68
C GLU A 190 8.91 -4.68 8.36
N PHE A 191 7.60 -4.87 8.17
CA PHE A 191 7.03 -5.46 6.98
C PHE A 191 5.57 -5.03 6.79
N TYR A 192 5.03 -5.25 5.60
CA TYR A 192 3.59 -5.27 5.35
C TYR A 192 3.24 -6.37 4.37
N LEU A 193 1.96 -6.74 4.34
CA LEU A 193 1.39 -7.62 3.32
C LEU A 193 0.58 -6.77 2.34
N ASP A 194 0.67 -7.06 1.06
CA ASP A 194 -0.18 -6.43 0.05
C ASP A 194 -1.54 -7.13 -0.08
N GLU A 195 -2.38 -6.68 -1.02
CA GLU A 195 -3.73 -7.24 -1.26
C GLU A 195 -3.71 -8.71 -1.70
N ASN A 196 -2.59 -9.18 -2.25
CA ASN A 196 -2.37 -10.59 -2.63
C ASN A 196 -1.80 -11.42 -1.48
N MET A 197 -1.62 -10.85 -0.30
CA MET A 197 -0.93 -11.46 0.85
C MET A 197 0.56 -11.71 0.59
N ASP A 198 1.17 -11.01 -0.39
CA ASP A 198 2.60 -11.09 -0.62
C ASP A 198 3.36 -10.25 0.42
N LEU A 199 4.46 -10.81 0.90
CA LEU A 199 5.29 -10.18 1.92
C LEU A 199 6.17 -9.10 1.32
N HIS A 200 6.08 -7.90 1.87
CA HIS A 200 6.98 -6.78 1.61
C HIS A 200 7.76 -6.46 2.88
N VAL A 201 9.07 -6.71 2.88
CA VAL A 201 9.94 -6.31 3.99
C VAL A 201 10.38 -4.86 3.80
N LEU A 202 10.40 -4.11 4.90
CA LEU A 202 10.77 -2.70 4.91
C LEU A 202 12.19 -2.54 5.46
N PHE A 203 13.07 -2.03 4.63
CA PHE A 203 14.40 -1.63 5.06
C PHE A 203 14.40 -0.16 5.51
N GLN A 204 14.94 0.09 6.67
CA GLN A 204 15.12 1.44 7.14
C GLN A 204 16.24 2.14 6.36
N ARG A 205 16.29 3.45 6.50
CA ARG A 205 17.33 4.26 5.86
C ARG A 205 18.73 3.76 6.27
N TYR A 206 19.64 3.59 5.32
CA TYR A 206 21.00 3.07 5.48
C TYR A 206 21.14 1.58 5.82
N GLU A 207 20.07 0.83 5.91
CA GLU A 207 20.14 -0.58 6.27
C GLU A 207 20.77 -1.43 5.16
N ILE A 208 20.39 -1.21 3.91
CA ILE A 208 20.93 -1.94 2.74
C ILE A 208 21.50 -1.06 1.63
N THR A 209 21.29 0.24 1.67
CA THR A 209 21.73 1.18 0.63
C THR A 209 22.42 2.40 1.21
N PRO A 210 23.34 3.07 0.45
CA PRO A 210 23.92 4.35 0.88
C PRO A 210 22.89 5.48 0.86
N MET A 211 23.27 6.61 1.38
CA MET A 211 22.57 7.84 1.78
C MET A 211 21.50 8.45 0.85
N ARG A 212 21.31 8.01 -0.41
CA ARG A 212 20.45 8.71 -1.38
C ARG A 212 18.99 8.25 -1.40
N SER A 213 18.65 7.24 -0.65
CA SER A 213 17.34 6.58 -0.71
C SER A 213 16.55 6.75 0.57
N GLY A 214 15.27 6.99 0.46
CA GLY A 214 14.32 6.84 1.56
C GLY A 214 14.29 5.40 2.10
N SER A 215 13.36 5.07 2.98
CA SER A 215 13.06 3.68 3.33
C SER A 215 12.67 2.91 2.07
N THR A 216 13.21 1.71 1.92
CA THR A 216 13.03 0.88 0.73
C THR A 216 12.30 -0.39 1.09
N SER A 217 11.29 -0.78 0.32
CA SER A 217 10.63 -2.06 0.47
C SER A 217 11.10 -3.06 -0.59
N SER A 218 11.34 -4.30 -0.20
CA SER A 218 11.54 -5.44 -1.10
C SER A 218 10.39 -6.41 -0.97
N ARG A 219 9.72 -6.69 -2.09
CA ARG A 219 8.66 -7.68 -2.19
C ARG A 219 9.27 -9.07 -2.28
N ILE A 220 8.77 -10.00 -1.48
CA ILE A 220 9.08 -11.42 -1.60
C ILE A 220 7.82 -12.12 -2.07
N GLU A 221 7.81 -12.56 -3.34
CA GLU A 221 6.66 -13.28 -3.89
C GLU A 221 6.55 -14.67 -3.28
N ARG A 222 5.32 -15.04 -2.91
CA ARG A 222 4.98 -16.40 -2.55
C ARG A 222 5.03 -17.26 -3.80
N LYS A 223 5.94 -18.22 -3.89
CA LYS A 223 5.88 -19.23 -4.95
C LYS A 223 4.66 -20.11 -4.70
N SER A 224 3.57 -19.89 -5.45
CA SER A 224 2.42 -20.81 -5.43
C SER A 224 2.89 -22.20 -5.85
N THR A 225 2.63 -23.19 -5.03
CA THR A 225 2.88 -24.60 -5.39
C THR A 225 1.94 -25.00 -6.52
N ALA A 226 2.36 -25.94 -7.37
CA ALA A 226 1.56 -26.44 -8.51
C ALA A 226 0.15 -26.93 -8.10
N ALA A 227 -0.05 -27.29 -6.83
CA ALA A 227 -1.34 -27.67 -6.26
C ALA A 227 -2.35 -26.51 -6.14
N GLU A 228 -1.89 -25.29 -5.83
CA GLU A 228 -2.79 -24.10 -5.77
C GLU A 228 -3.27 -23.68 -7.17
N LYS A 229 -2.40 -23.83 -8.21
CA LYS A 229 -2.82 -23.56 -9.60
C LYS A 229 -3.85 -24.55 -10.11
N SER A 230 -3.82 -25.81 -9.65
CA SER A 230 -4.79 -26.84 -10.03
C SER A 230 -6.16 -26.64 -9.38
N SER A 231 -6.22 -26.15 -8.13
CA SER A 231 -7.49 -25.88 -7.44
C SER A 231 -8.23 -24.68 -8.03
N VAL A 232 -7.52 -23.65 -8.51
CA VAL A 232 -8.11 -22.48 -9.17
C VAL A 232 -8.66 -22.84 -10.56
N LEU A 233 -8.00 -23.76 -11.30
CA LEU A 233 -8.48 -24.23 -12.60
C LEU A 233 -9.72 -25.14 -12.48
N MET A 234 -9.85 -25.89 -11.38
CA MET A 234 -11.01 -26.77 -11.16
C MET A 234 -12.25 -26.03 -10.65
N SER A 235 -12.10 -24.83 -10.09
CA SER A 235 -13.23 -23.99 -9.65
C SER A 235 -13.80 -23.08 -10.74
N GLY A 236 -13.15 -22.99 -11.90
CA GLY A 236 -13.56 -22.16 -13.04
C GLY A 236 -14.43 -22.85 -14.09
N GLU A 237 -14.67 -24.18 -14.00
CA GLU A 237 -15.45 -24.95 -14.98
C GLU A 237 -16.83 -25.41 -14.50
N ALA A 238 -17.37 -24.80 -13.43
CA ALA A 238 -18.72 -25.11 -12.94
C ALA A 238 -19.60 -23.84 -12.93
N THR A 239 -19.89 -23.31 -14.13
CA THR A 239 -21.08 -22.46 -14.40
C THR A 239 -21.52 -22.62 -15.84
#